data_004edd3ed7b13b0361bb61226c86bdc8
#
_entry.id   004edd3ed7b13b0361bb61226c86bdc8
#
_cell.length_a   1.000
_cell.length_b   1.000
_cell.length_c   1.000
_cell.angle_alpha   90.00
_cell.angle_beta   90.00
_cell.angle_gamma   90.00
#
_symmetry.space_group_name_H-M   'P 1'
#
loop_
_entity.id
_entity.type
_entity.pdbx_description
1 polymer ?
#
loop_
_entity_poly.entity_id
_entity_poly.type
_entity_poly.pdbx_seq_one_letter_code
_entity_poly.pdbx_strand_id
1 'polypeptide(L)'
;MGTTYTRQSSFSDGDTITAALFNDEYNQLLTAFSYASSGTTGHQHDGTAAEGGNVHTIGDQDFLNKIVADSTNNRWGVFVEVSSAAVEQIRISDGVISPVTDNDVDLGTSSLEFKDAYFDGTITTDGLTVSSTTNLDGAIQVDNTITVGVDDTGYDVKFFGDTASAYMLWDTS
;
A
#
# COMPACT_ATOMS: atom_id res chain seq x y z
N MET A 1 9.82 -23.78 10.00
CA MET A 1 9.35 -23.92 11.40
C MET A 1 10.47 -23.37 12.27
N GLY A 2 10.23 -22.27 12.97
CA GLY A 2 11.23 -21.71 13.89
C GLY A 2 11.45 -22.60 15.11
N THR A 3 12.44 -22.25 15.91
CA THR A 3 12.75 -23.02 17.11
C THR A 3 11.87 -22.56 18.26
N THR A 4 11.03 -23.45 18.78
CA THR A 4 10.24 -23.22 19.98
C THR A 4 11.14 -23.17 21.21
N TYR A 5 10.92 -22.23 22.11
CA TYR A 5 11.51 -22.33 23.43
C TYR A 5 10.91 -23.52 24.16
N THR A 6 11.73 -24.49 24.49
CA THR A 6 11.36 -25.62 25.33
C THR A 6 12.14 -25.51 26.63
N ARG A 7 11.44 -25.38 27.74
CA ARG A 7 12.06 -25.37 29.05
C ARG A 7 12.87 -26.66 29.26
N GLN A 8 14.19 -26.52 29.47
CA GLN A 8 15.10 -27.65 29.60
C GLN A 8 15.14 -28.23 31.01
N SER A 9 14.88 -27.38 32.00
CA SER A 9 15.01 -27.77 33.43
C SER A 9 13.85 -27.26 34.25
N SER A 10 13.42 -28.05 35.24
CA SER A 10 12.47 -27.66 36.29
C SER A 10 13.16 -27.78 37.64
N PHE A 11 13.28 -26.65 38.34
CA PHE A 11 13.96 -26.57 39.63
C PHE A 11 12.94 -26.52 40.78
N SER A 12 13.31 -27.15 41.92
CA SER A 12 12.59 -27.08 43.18
C SER A 12 13.54 -26.57 44.27
N ASP A 13 12.97 -26.18 45.43
CA ASP A 13 13.76 -25.77 46.58
C ASP A 13 14.71 -26.89 47.03
N GLY A 14 15.99 -26.56 47.11
CA GLY A 14 17.05 -27.51 47.46
C GLY A 14 17.77 -28.17 46.29
N ASP A 15 17.36 -27.93 45.05
CA ASP A 15 18.04 -28.45 43.88
C ASP A 15 19.40 -27.77 43.68
N THR A 16 20.37 -28.53 43.21
CA THR A 16 21.67 -28.00 42.79
C THR A 16 21.60 -27.50 41.38
N ILE A 17 21.69 -26.19 41.18
CA ILE A 17 21.76 -25.59 39.83
C ILE A 17 23.22 -25.60 39.37
N THR A 18 23.52 -26.39 38.36
CA THR A 18 24.83 -26.43 37.72
C THR A 18 24.99 -25.39 36.61
N ALA A 19 26.20 -24.98 36.30
CA ALA A 19 26.47 -24.10 35.18
C ALA A 19 25.95 -24.66 33.84
N ALA A 20 26.00 -25.99 33.68
CA ALA A 20 25.49 -26.64 32.47
C ALA A 20 23.97 -26.45 32.34
N LEU A 21 23.20 -26.74 33.37
CA LEU A 21 21.73 -26.56 33.39
C LEU A 21 21.33 -25.12 33.11
N PHE A 22 22.04 -24.16 33.69
CA PHE A 22 21.78 -22.73 33.51
C PHE A 22 22.10 -22.28 32.07
N ASN A 23 23.26 -22.70 31.55
CA ASN A 23 23.66 -22.37 30.18
C ASN A 23 22.74 -22.99 29.14
N ASP A 24 22.26 -24.21 29.36
CA ASP A 24 21.32 -24.88 28.44
C ASP A 24 19.99 -24.08 28.32
N GLU A 25 19.47 -23.59 29.45
CA GLU A 25 18.28 -22.77 29.46
C GLU A 25 18.47 -21.44 28.71
N TYR A 26 19.60 -20.76 28.94
CA TYR A 26 19.94 -19.52 28.23
C TYR A 26 20.21 -19.74 26.73
N ASN A 27 20.85 -20.82 26.36
CA ASN A 27 21.10 -21.16 24.95
C ASN A 27 19.78 -21.43 24.19
N GLN A 28 18.79 -22.05 24.86
CA GLN A 28 17.45 -22.24 24.28
C GLN A 28 16.73 -20.91 24.09
N LEU A 29 16.81 -19.99 25.06
CA LEU A 29 16.27 -18.63 24.93
C LEU A 29 16.93 -17.88 23.76
N LEU A 30 18.26 -17.88 23.70
CA LEU A 30 18.99 -17.24 22.60
C LEU A 30 18.58 -17.80 21.22
N THR A 31 18.42 -19.12 21.13
CA THR A 31 18.00 -19.79 19.90
C THR A 31 16.56 -19.43 19.53
N ALA A 32 15.66 -19.36 20.51
CA ALA A 32 14.25 -19.01 20.29
C ALA A 32 14.07 -17.57 19.79
N PHE A 33 14.89 -16.63 20.27
CA PHE A 33 14.84 -15.21 19.86
C PHE A 33 15.86 -14.82 18.78
N SER A 34 16.64 -15.74 18.26
CA SER A 34 17.53 -15.47 17.14
C SER A 34 16.76 -15.19 15.86
N TYR A 35 17.38 -14.43 14.95
CA TYR A 35 16.80 -14.21 13.63
C TYR A 35 16.68 -15.55 12.87
N ALA A 36 15.48 -15.84 12.38
CA ALA A 36 15.23 -17.05 11.59
C ALA A 36 15.78 -16.91 10.18
N SER A 37 17.04 -17.27 9.97
CA SER A 37 17.67 -17.31 8.64
C SER A 37 17.31 -18.57 7.83
N SER A 38 16.72 -19.56 8.47
CA SER A 38 16.19 -20.79 7.85
C SER A 38 14.94 -21.22 8.60
N GLY A 39 14.06 -21.98 7.99
CA GLY A 39 12.81 -22.44 8.62
C GLY A 39 12.96 -23.36 9.84
N THR A 40 14.17 -23.46 10.44
CA THR A 40 14.45 -24.36 11.56
C THR A 40 15.03 -23.67 12.79
N THR A 41 15.37 -22.38 12.72
CA THR A 41 15.97 -21.64 13.83
C THR A 41 15.36 -20.25 13.94
N GLY A 42 15.23 -19.73 15.17
CA GLY A 42 14.81 -18.38 15.46
C GLY A 42 13.30 -18.24 15.70
N HIS A 43 12.89 -17.00 15.94
CA HIS A 43 11.51 -16.62 16.23
C HIS A 43 10.79 -16.12 14.98
N GLN A 44 9.58 -16.62 14.73
CA GLN A 44 8.72 -16.23 13.61
C GLN A 44 7.31 -15.91 14.12
N HIS A 45 6.57 -15.10 13.36
CA HIS A 45 5.17 -14.81 13.59
C HIS A 45 4.33 -15.37 12.43
N ASP A 46 4.34 -16.71 12.26
CA ASP A 46 3.68 -17.40 11.16
C ASP A 46 2.33 -18.02 11.52
N GLY A 47 1.87 -17.82 12.76
CA GLY A 47 0.62 -18.36 13.28
C GLY A 47 0.71 -19.73 13.90
N THR A 48 1.89 -20.37 13.93
CA THR A 48 2.08 -21.60 14.71
C THR A 48 2.07 -21.31 16.19
N ALA A 49 1.41 -22.17 16.97
CA ALA A 49 1.20 -21.97 18.42
C ALA A 49 2.49 -21.85 19.24
N ALA A 50 3.61 -22.30 18.70
CA ALA A 50 4.91 -22.32 19.35
C ALA A 50 5.83 -21.15 19.00
N GLU A 51 5.47 -20.34 18.01
CA GLU A 51 6.31 -19.28 17.47
C GLU A 51 5.70 -17.88 17.60
N GLY A 52 4.77 -17.71 18.50
CA GLY A 52 4.00 -16.49 18.66
C GLY A 52 2.80 -16.41 17.70
N GLY A 53 1.78 -15.66 18.08
CA GLY A 53 0.61 -15.44 17.24
C GLY A 53 0.94 -14.57 16.03
N ASN A 54 0.01 -14.53 15.07
CA ASN A 54 0.10 -13.62 13.93
C ASN A 54 0.26 -12.17 14.40
N VAL A 55 1.10 -11.40 13.71
CA VAL A 55 1.17 -9.95 13.89
C VAL A 55 -0.03 -9.33 13.17
N HIS A 56 -1.03 -8.90 13.91
CA HIS A 56 -2.23 -8.27 13.35
C HIS A 56 -2.21 -6.74 13.38
N THR A 57 -1.24 -6.15 14.08
CA THR A 57 -1.02 -4.70 14.12
C THR A 57 0.46 -4.39 14.08
N ILE A 58 0.86 -3.50 13.18
CA ILE A 58 2.21 -2.93 13.12
C ILE A 58 2.03 -1.42 13.28
N GLY A 59 2.74 -0.80 14.19
CA GLY A 59 2.60 0.63 14.46
C GLY A 59 3.85 1.24 15.10
N ASP A 60 3.83 2.56 15.26
CA ASP A 60 4.82 3.31 16.00
C ASP A 60 4.65 3.19 17.52
N GLN A 61 5.42 3.95 18.29
CA GLN A 61 5.51 3.80 19.74
C GLN A 61 4.18 4.07 20.47
N ASP A 62 3.37 5.02 20.01
CA ASP A 62 2.09 5.38 20.60
C ASP A 62 0.88 4.75 19.87
N PHE A 63 1.13 3.96 18.82
CA PHE A 63 0.12 3.30 18.01
C PHE A 63 -0.89 4.23 17.32
N LEU A 64 -0.52 5.47 17.08
CA LEU A 64 -1.35 6.41 16.34
C LEU A 64 -1.16 6.27 14.82
N ASN A 65 0.08 5.93 14.38
CA ASN A 65 0.37 5.50 13.02
C ASN A 65 0.50 3.99 12.98
N LYS A 66 -0.39 3.29 12.26
CA LYS A 66 -0.42 1.82 12.28
C LYS A 66 -1.09 1.20 11.06
N ILE A 67 -0.75 -0.07 10.82
CA ILE A 67 -1.46 -0.96 9.89
C ILE A 67 -2.09 -2.08 10.71
N VAL A 68 -3.39 -2.31 10.52
CA VAL A 68 -4.19 -3.27 11.30
C VAL A 68 -4.86 -4.28 10.38
N ALA A 69 -4.75 -5.56 10.70
CA ALA A 69 -5.57 -6.61 10.10
C ALA A 69 -6.94 -6.68 10.79
N ASP A 70 -7.98 -6.23 10.11
CA ASP A 70 -9.38 -6.34 10.56
C ASP A 70 -9.95 -7.68 10.08
N SER A 71 -9.83 -8.71 10.92
CA SER A 71 -10.32 -10.07 10.61
C SER A 71 -11.85 -10.16 10.58
N THR A 72 -12.56 -9.24 11.19
CA THR A 72 -14.03 -9.20 11.17
C THR A 72 -14.56 -8.79 9.81
N ASN A 73 -13.89 -7.85 9.16
CA ASN A 73 -14.27 -7.33 7.84
C ASN A 73 -13.36 -7.81 6.71
N ASN A 74 -12.41 -8.73 6.97
CA ASN A 74 -11.45 -9.29 6.01
C ASN A 74 -10.70 -8.20 5.23
N ARG A 75 -10.09 -7.25 5.93
CA ARG A 75 -9.39 -6.11 5.31
C ARG A 75 -8.19 -5.67 6.15
N TRP A 76 -7.31 -4.89 5.53
CA TRP A 76 -6.28 -4.11 6.19
C TRP A 76 -6.71 -2.66 6.29
N GLY A 77 -6.51 -2.03 7.47
CA GLY A 77 -6.66 -0.60 7.67
C GLY A 77 -5.31 0.07 7.87
N VAL A 78 -5.10 1.18 7.17
CA VAL A 78 -3.92 2.05 7.34
C VAL A 78 -4.37 3.30 8.08
N PHE A 79 -3.75 3.55 9.23
CA PHE A 79 -4.06 4.65 10.14
C PHE A 79 -2.90 5.63 10.17
N VAL A 80 -3.20 6.91 10.20
CA VAL A 80 -2.25 8.00 10.38
C VAL A 80 -2.71 8.86 11.55
N GLU A 81 -1.76 9.38 12.33
CA GLU A 81 -2.06 10.32 13.39
C GLU A 81 -2.58 11.64 12.84
N VAL A 82 -3.77 12.03 13.26
CA VAL A 82 -4.37 13.33 12.98
C VAL A 82 -4.86 13.91 14.31
N SER A 83 -4.30 15.05 14.71
CA SER A 83 -4.67 15.75 15.95
C SER A 83 -4.65 14.85 17.20
N SER A 84 -3.57 14.06 17.36
CA SER A 84 -3.37 13.11 18.46
C SER A 84 -4.40 11.98 18.52
N ALA A 85 -4.96 11.59 17.37
CA ALA A 85 -5.83 10.43 17.22
C ALA A 85 -5.42 9.58 16.01
N ALA A 86 -5.52 8.26 16.13
CA ALA A 86 -5.35 7.36 14.99
C ALA A 86 -6.58 7.43 14.09
N VAL A 87 -6.41 7.97 12.88
CA VAL A 87 -7.49 8.08 11.88
C VAL A 87 -7.23 7.11 10.76
N GLU A 88 -8.18 6.22 10.47
CA GLU A 88 -8.10 5.28 9.35
C GLU A 88 -8.23 6.06 8.04
N GLN A 89 -7.21 6.02 7.18
CA GLN A 89 -7.15 6.75 5.92
C GLN A 89 -7.47 5.85 4.73
N ILE A 90 -6.87 4.67 4.69
CA ILE A 90 -6.94 3.75 3.55
C ILE A 90 -7.33 2.36 4.02
N ARG A 91 -8.14 1.67 3.23
CA ARG A 91 -8.50 0.26 3.37
C ARG A 91 -8.03 -0.54 2.18
N ILE A 92 -7.53 -1.74 2.46
CA ILE A 92 -7.20 -2.74 1.43
C ILE A 92 -8.06 -3.96 1.71
N SER A 93 -8.95 -4.29 0.79
CA SER A 93 -9.81 -5.47 0.82
C SER A 93 -9.68 -6.26 -0.49
N ASP A 94 -10.45 -7.33 -0.66
CA ASP A 94 -10.37 -8.17 -1.86
C ASP A 94 -10.55 -7.34 -3.14
N GLY A 95 -9.46 -7.22 -3.92
CA GLY A 95 -9.42 -6.50 -5.19
C GLY A 95 -9.55 -4.97 -5.11
N VAL A 96 -9.59 -4.36 -3.91
CA VAL A 96 -9.85 -2.92 -3.76
C VAL A 96 -8.87 -2.25 -2.80
N ILE A 97 -8.33 -1.12 -3.21
CA ILE A 97 -7.70 -0.12 -2.33
C ILE A 97 -8.60 1.11 -2.35
N SER A 98 -9.14 1.52 -1.21
CA SER A 98 -10.07 2.65 -1.13
C SER A 98 -9.74 3.60 0.03
N PRO A 99 -10.05 4.90 -0.08
CA PRO A 99 -10.11 5.78 1.06
C PRO A 99 -11.24 5.35 2.00
N VAL A 100 -11.18 5.79 3.26
CA VAL A 100 -12.25 5.55 4.25
C VAL A 100 -13.39 6.55 4.07
N THR A 101 -13.03 7.78 3.75
CA THR A 101 -13.98 8.87 3.47
C THR A 101 -13.88 9.23 1.99
N ASP A 102 -15.02 9.49 1.36
CA ASP A 102 -15.07 9.90 -0.03
C ASP A 102 -14.36 11.24 -0.22
N ASN A 103 -13.57 11.37 -1.30
CA ASN A 103 -12.84 12.58 -1.68
C ASN A 103 -11.87 13.11 -0.59
N ASP A 104 -11.20 12.24 0.16
CA ASP A 104 -10.37 12.62 1.32
C ASP A 104 -8.87 12.29 1.15
N VAL A 105 -8.51 11.35 0.27
CA VAL A 105 -7.12 10.90 0.10
C VAL A 105 -6.61 11.13 -1.31
N ASP A 106 -5.55 11.91 -1.43
CA ASP A 106 -4.87 12.17 -2.70
C ASP A 106 -3.85 11.07 -3.04
N LEU A 107 -3.64 10.82 -4.33
CA LEU A 107 -2.51 10.06 -4.87
C LEU A 107 -1.39 11.03 -5.27
N GLY A 108 -0.44 11.24 -4.37
CA GLY A 108 0.63 12.23 -4.53
C GLY A 108 0.24 13.63 -4.08
N THR A 109 1.11 14.57 -4.32
CA THR A 109 0.91 16.00 -4.03
C THR A 109 1.42 16.83 -5.21
N SER A 110 1.15 18.13 -5.23
CA SER A 110 1.70 19.05 -6.26
C SER A 110 3.22 19.14 -6.28
N SER A 111 3.92 18.60 -5.30
CA SER A 111 5.38 18.62 -5.18
C SER A 111 6.01 17.23 -5.19
N LEU A 112 5.23 16.18 -4.94
CA LEU A 112 5.64 14.77 -4.90
C LEU A 112 4.68 13.96 -5.76
N GLU A 113 4.95 13.91 -7.04
CA GLU A 113 4.11 13.29 -8.06
C GLU A 113 4.51 11.83 -8.30
N PHE A 114 3.54 10.99 -8.66
CA PHE A 114 3.84 9.66 -9.19
C PHE A 114 4.43 9.78 -10.60
N LYS A 115 5.45 8.98 -10.88
CA LYS A 115 6.11 8.98 -12.19
C LYS A 115 5.19 8.47 -13.29
N ASP A 116 4.62 7.28 -13.09
CA ASP A 116 3.80 6.59 -14.07
C ASP A 116 2.60 5.90 -13.40
N ALA A 117 1.49 5.78 -14.11
CA ALA A 117 0.33 4.99 -13.72
C ALA A 117 -0.13 4.11 -14.88
N TYR A 118 -0.33 2.80 -14.65
CA TYR A 118 -0.75 1.83 -15.67
C TYR A 118 -2.10 1.22 -15.27
N PHE A 119 -3.09 1.34 -16.14
CA PHE A 119 -4.44 0.79 -15.93
C PHE A 119 -4.82 -0.06 -17.14
N ASP A 120 -5.31 -1.28 -16.92
CA ASP A 120 -5.82 -2.17 -17.96
C ASP A 120 -7.33 -2.01 -18.17
N GLY A 121 -7.99 -1.21 -17.37
CA GLY A 121 -9.44 -1.01 -17.39
C GLY A 121 -9.82 0.44 -17.67
N THR A 122 -11.01 0.80 -17.21
CA THR A 122 -11.57 2.14 -17.35
C THR A 122 -11.12 3.06 -16.23
N ILE A 123 -10.77 4.30 -16.57
CA ILE A 123 -10.56 5.38 -15.60
C ILE A 123 -11.83 6.22 -15.57
N THR A 124 -12.50 6.30 -14.41
CA THR A 124 -13.65 7.19 -14.17
C THR A 124 -13.21 8.33 -13.27
N THR A 125 -13.43 9.56 -13.70
CA THR A 125 -13.04 10.77 -12.96
C THR A 125 -14.07 11.89 -13.20
N ASP A 126 -14.29 12.73 -12.21
CA ASP A 126 -15.16 13.91 -12.32
C ASP A 126 -14.50 15.03 -13.15
N GLY A 127 -13.20 15.07 -13.20
CA GLY A 127 -12.44 16.02 -14.01
C GLY A 127 -11.06 15.50 -14.34
N LEU A 128 -10.57 15.78 -15.55
CA LEU A 128 -9.21 15.45 -15.99
C LEU A 128 -8.51 16.73 -16.49
N THR A 129 -7.41 17.11 -15.82
CA THR A 129 -6.51 18.16 -16.30
C THR A 129 -5.19 17.55 -16.74
N VAL A 130 -4.81 17.78 -17.99
CA VAL A 130 -3.52 17.35 -18.53
C VAL A 130 -2.72 18.60 -18.90
N SER A 131 -1.59 18.78 -18.20
CA SER A 131 -0.73 19.98 -18.38
C SER A 131 0.25 19.89 -19.54
N SER A 132 0.29 18.76 -20.26
CA SER A 132 1.18 18.49 -21.37
C SER A 132 0.41 17.80 -22.54
N THR A 133 1.13 17.16 -23.44
CA THR A 133 0.54 16.48 -24.58
C THR A 133 -0.25 15.25 -24.17
N THR A 134 -1.44 15.08 -24.74
CA THR A 134 -2.26 13.87 -24.61
C THR A 134 -2.21 13.11 -25.94
N ASN A 135 -1.86 11.81 -25.91
CA ASN A 135 -1.98 10.89 -27.03
C ASN A 135 -3.12 9.90 -26.73
N LEU A 136 -4.10 9.82 -27.63
CA LEU A 136 -5.24 8.92 -27.55
C LEU A 136 -5.27 8.06 -28.82
N ASP A 137 -4.80 6.82 -28.72
CA ASP A 137 -4.67 5.91 -29.88
C ASP A 137 -6.01 5.29 -30.30
N GLY A 138 -7.05 5.42 -29.47
CA GLY A 138 -8.38 4.92 -29.75
C GLY A 138 -9.35 5.99 -30.26
N ALA A 139 -10.59 5.58 -30.52
CA ALA A 139 -11.67 6.52 -30.84
C ALA A 139 -12.01 7.39 -29.63
N ILE A 140 -12.28 8.66 -29.86
CA ILE A 140 -12.75 9.61 -28.87
C ILE A 140 -14.24 9.83 -29.09
N GLN A 141 -15.05 9.57 -28.08
CA GLN A 141 -16.46 9.97 -28.03
C GLN A 141 -16.59 11.13 -27.05
N VAL A 142 -17.26 12.19 -27.47
CA VAL A 142 -17.59 13.35 -26.63
C VAL A 142 -19.09 13.57 -26.69
N ASP A 143 -19.77 13.35 -25.57
CA ASP A 143 -21.23 13.46 -25.48
C ASP A 143 -21.70 14.91 -25.20
N ASN A 144 -20.78 15.86 -25.12
CA ASN A 144 -21.05 17.27 -24.86
C ASN A 144 -20.20 18.18 -25.76
N THR A 145 -20.05 19.45 -25.41
CA THR A 145 -19.33 20.46 -26.19
C THR A 145 -17.82 20.24 -26.14
N ILE A 146 -17.15 20.40 -27.29
CA ILE A 146 -15.69 20.55 -27.38
C ILE A 146 -15.39 22.05 -27.53
N THR A 147 -14.60 22.60 -26.63
CA THR A 147 -14.06 23.95 -26.72
C THR A 147 -12.55 23.88 -26.95
N VAL A 148 -12.06 24.51 -28.01
CA VAL A 148 -10.63 24.56 -28.33
C VAL A 148 -10.17 26.00 -28.22
N GLY A 149 -9.26 26.27 -27.27
CA GLY A 149 -8.80 27.59 -26.94
C GLY A 149 -9.66 28.33 -25.92
N VAL A 150 -9.44 29.62 -25.78
CA VAL A 150 -10.22 30.55 -24.97
C VAL A 150 -10.61 31.75 -25.84
N ASP A 151 -11.56 32.56 -25.39
CA ASP A 151 -12.00 33.75 -26.11
C ASP A 151 -10.79 34.68 -26.39
N ASP A 152 -10.70 35.21 -27.59
CA ASP A 152 -9.57 35.98 -28.14
C ASP A 152 -8.22 35.20 -28.29
N THR A 153 -8.18 33.88 -27.98
CA THR A 153 -6.97 33.02 -28.15
C THR A 153 -7.40 31.63 -28.61
N GLY A 154 -7.65 31.48 -29.89
CA GLY A 154 -7.97 30.19 -30.49
C GLY A 154 -6.72 29.41 -30.90
N TYR A 155 -6.91 28.15 -31.20
CA TYR A 155 -5.90 27.27 -31.78
C TYR A 155 -6.39 26.60 -33.05
N ASP A 156 -5.50 26.29 -33.95
CA ASP A 156 -5.82 25.51 -35.17
C ASP A 156 -6.30 24.11 -34.79
N VAL A 157 -7.36 23.65 -35.44
CA VAL A 157 -7.86 22.29 -35.31
C VAL A 157 -7.76 21.60 -36.64
N LYS A 158 -6.93 20.55 -36.73
CA LYS A 158 -6.69 19.80 -37.96
C LYS A 158 -7.15 18.36 -37.83
N PHE A 159 -8.00 17.93 -38.78
CA PHE A 159 -8.43 16.55 -38.92
C PHE A 159 -7.83 15.99 -40.23
N PHE A 160 -7.00 14.94 -40.13
CA PHE A 160 -6.39 14.29 -41.28
C PHE A 160 -7.34 13.27 -41.91
N GLY A 161 -7.39 13.24 -43.25
CA GLY A 161 -8.05 12.19 -43.99
C GLY A 161 -7.12 11.00 -44.28
N ASP A 162 -7.66 9.97 -44.88
CA ASP A 162 -6.93 8.74 -45.22
C ASP A 162 -5.92 8.92 -46.37
N THR A 163 -6.10 9.93 -47.23
CA THR A 163 -5.22 10.22 -48.34
C THR A 163 -4.15 11.22 -47.96
N ALA A 164 -2.91 11.05 -48.46
CA ALA A 164 -1.83 11.98 -48.23
C ALA A 164 -2.23 13.42 -48.59
N SER A 165 -1.96 14.37 -47.71
CA SER A 165 -2.31 15.79 -47.79
C SER A 165 -3.82 16.10 -47.70
N ALA A 166 -4.69 15.13 -47.47
CA ALA A 166 -6.09 15.38 -47.23
C ALA A 166 -6.32 15.75 -45.73
N TYR A 167 -6.90 16.90 -45.47
CA TYR A 167 -7.27 17.35 -44.14
C TYR A 167 -8.38 18.41 -44.19
N MET A 168 -9.09 18.54 -43.08
CA MET A 168 -9.92 19.69 -42.74
C MET A 168 -9.17 20.52 -41.71
N LEU A 169 -9.07 21.82 -41.91
CA LEU A 169 -8.39 22.74 -40.99
C LEU A 169 -9.38 23.83 -40.57
N TRP A 170 -9.53 24.04 -39.26
CA TRP A 170 -9.98 25.30 -38.73
C TRP A 170 -8.73 26.11 -38.43
N ASP A 171 -8.53 27.19 -39.22
CA ASP A 171 -7.39 28.09 -39.14
C ASP A 171 -7.84 29.36 -38.42
N THR A 172 -7.08 29.76 -37.42
CA THR A 172 -7.36 30.95 -36.58
C THR A 172 -6.62 32.20 -37.04
N SER A 173 -5.76 32.10 -38.07
CA SER A 173 -4.97 33.22 -38.60
C SER A 173 -5.69 34.01 -39.76
#